data_59dc021c6df73b146ca0eef7ea8b6b77
#
_entry.id   59dc021c6df73b146ca0eef7ea8b6b77
#
_cell.length_a   1.000
_cell.length_b   1.000
_cell.length_c   1.000
_cell.angle_alpha   90.00
_cell.angle_beta   90.00
_cell.angle_gamma   90.00
#
_symmetry.space_group_name_H-M   'P 1'
#
loop_
_entity.id
_entity.type
_entity.pdbx_description
1 polymer ?
#
loop_
_entity_poly.entity_id
_entity_poly.type
_entity_poly.pdbx_seq_one_letter_code
_entity_poly.pdbx_strand_id
1 'polypeptide(L)'
;NSILSLYLSAFLFFVVTLIWNKSHSPLNLEKLKIITYNTNGLRAAVGKGLPEWLAQEQPDVLCIQETKLQPDQFPSETFEALGYKSYLFSAQKKGYSGVAILTKQEPDHIEYGMGIEKYDNEGRFLRADFGDVSIVSVYHPSGTSGDERQDFKMLWLEDFQKYVVELQKSRPNLILCGDYNICHEPIDIHDPIRNAKNSGFLPEEREWMTRFLSAGFTDTFRFLNPDKQEYTWWSYRFNSRSKNKGWRIDYCMVSDNMKPKVKAAYILNDAVHSDHCPAVLEIE
;
A
#
# COMPACT_ATOMS: atom_id res chain seq x y z
N ASN A 1 37.34 -35.00 27.99
CA ASN A 1 37.05 -34.52 26.61
C ASN A 1 35.56 -34.56 26.21
N SER A 2 34.66 -35.26 26.94
CA SER A 2 33.23 -35.39 26.58
C SER A 2 32.33 -34.27 27.14
N ILE A 3 32.67 -33.67 28.28
CA ILE A 3 31.86 -32.64 28.94
C ILE A 3 31.96 -31.27 28.22
N LEU A 4 33.16 -30.90 27.74
CA LEU A 4 33.38 -29.65 27.01
C LEU A 4 32.65 -29.63 25.65
N SER A 5 32.55 -30.78 24.97
CA SER A 5 31.82 -30.94 23.70
C SER A 5 30.30 -30.78 23.87
N LEU A 6 29.74 -31.23 25.00
CA LEU A 6 28.31 -31.09 25.32
C LEU A 6 27.96 -29.63 25.63
N TYR A 7 28.82 -28.88 26.34
CA TYR A 7 28.59 -27.45 26.60
C TYR A 7 28.72 -26.59 25.35
N LEU A 8 29.64 -26.89 24.44
CA LEU A 8 29.76 -26.18 23.16
C LEU A 8 28.57 -26.43 22.26
N SER A 9 28.05 -27.65 22.17
CA SER A 9 26.88 -27.96 21.37
C SER A 9 25.59 -27.34 21.94
N ALA A 10 25.43 -27.33 23.27
CA ALA A 10 24.29 -26.66 23.93
C ALA A 10 24.33 -25.13 23.76
N PHE A 11 25.55 -24.55 23.86
CA PHE A 11 25.73 -23.09 23.64
C PHE A 11 25.47 -22.69 22.17
N LEU A 12 25.98 -23.51 21.22
CA LEU A 12 25.71 -23.29 19.79
C LEU A 12 24.21 -23.42 19.48
N PHE A 13 23.54 -24.43 20.05
CA PHE A 13 22.10 -24.63 19.89
C PHE A 13 21.30 -23.46 20.51
N PHE A 14 21.72 -22.97 21.67
CA PHE A 14 21.09 -21.82 22.33
C PHE A 14 21.30 -20.51 21.56
N VAL A 15 22.48 -20.26 21.01
CA VAL A 15 22.81 -19.09 20.20
C VAL A 15 22.08 -19.17 18.85
N VAL A 16 22.04 -20.33 18.19
CA VAL A 16 21.30 -20.53 16.94
C VAL A 16 19.79 -20.34 17.15
N THR A 17 19.26 -20.87 18.28
CA THR A 17 17.82 -20.68 18.61
C THR A 17 17.50 -19.23 18.96
N LEU A 18 18.40 -18.49 19.63
CA LEU A 18 18.26 -17.07 19.91
C LEU A 18 18.35 -16.20 18.64
N ILE A 19 19.23 -16.57 17.71
CA ILE A 19 19.37 -15.88 16.42
C ILE A 19 18.14 -16.19 15.56
N TRP A 20 17.66 -17.44 15.55
CA TRP A 20 16.47 -17.82 14.79
C TRP A 20 15.19 -17.21 15.35
N ASN A 21 15.01 -17.15 16.67
CA ASN A 21 13.88 -16.46 17.28
C ASN A 21 13.91 -14.94 17.06
N LYS A 22 15.08 -14.30 16.91
CA LYS A 22 15.17 -12.88 16.54
C LYS A 22 14.82 -12.61 15.08
N SER A 23 15.02 -13.58 14.18
CA SER A 23 14.68 -13.43 12.76
C SER A 23 13.22 -13.78 12.45
N HIS A 24 12.47 -14.37 13.39
CA HIS A 24 11.08 -14.81 13.23
C HIS A 24 10.17 -14.26 14.34
N SER A 25 10.50 -13.09 14.91
CA SER A 25 9.53 -12.41 15.77
C SER A 25 8.29 -12.07 14.94
N PRO A 26 7.08 -12.45 15.37
CA PRO A 26 5.87 -12.06 14.65
C PRO A 26 5.82 -10.54 14.52
N LEU A 27 5.24 -10.05 13.44
CA LEU A 27 5.04 -8.62 13.25
C LEU A 27 4.45 -8.05 14.55
N ASN A 28 5.16 -7.11 15.16
CA ASN A 28 4.71 -6.56 16.43
C ASN A 28 3.46 -5.74 16.20
N LEU A 29 2.30 -6.40 16.30
CA LEU A 29 0.97 -5.77 16.18
C LEU A 29 0.67 -4.81 17.33
N GLU A 30 1.51 -4.79 18.40
CA GLU A 30 1.36 -3.83 19.50
C GLU A 30 1.72 -2.40 19.06
N LYS A 31 2.47 -2.24 17.95
CA LYS A 31 2.73 -0.93 17.34
C LYS A 31 3.22 -1.13 15.90
N LEU A 32 2.35 -0.95 14.92
CA LEU A 32 2.66 -1.13 13.51
C LEU A 32 2.40 0.17 12.73
N LYS A 33 3.45 0.73 12.12
CA LYS A 33 3.35 1.88 11.21
C LYS A 33 3.43 1.40 9.77
N ILE A 34 2.36 1.62 9.02
CA ILE A 34 2.25 1.30 7.60
C ILE A 34 2.11 2.59 6.80
N ILE A 35 2.82 2.69 5.71
CA ILE A 35 2.71 3.82 4.77
C ILE A 35 2.35 3.29 3.39
N THR A 36 1.43 3.96 2.70
CA THR A 36 1.22 3.77 1.26
C THR A 36 1.67 5.00 0.50
N TYR A 37 2.35 4.80 -0.64
CA TYR A 37 2.90 5.87 -1.44
C TYR A 37 2.94 5.53 -2.93
N ASN A 38 2.09 6.16 -3.72
CA ASN A 38 2.24 6.14 -5.18
C ASN A 38 3.42 7.03 -5.57
N THR A 39 4.47 6.44 -6.10
CA THR A 39 5.73 7.14 -6.42
C THR A 39 5.76 7.75 -7.82
N ASN A 40 4.78 7.43 -8.66
CA ASN A 40 4.73 7.84 -10.08
C ASN A 40 6.06 7.59 -10.81
N GLY A 41 6.72 6.49 -10.47
CA GLY A 41 8.03 6.08 -10.95
C GLY A 41 9.08 6.08 -9.84
N LEU A 42 9.34 4.89 -9.28
CA LEU A 42 10.21 4.71 -8.10
C LEU A 42 11.64 5.24 -8.33
N ARG A 43 12.21 5.06 -9.55
CA ARG A 43 13.54 5.59 -9.86
C ARG A 43 13.62 7.12 -9.72
N ALA A 44 12.59 7.82 -10.19
CA ALA A 44 12.52 9.27 -10.06
C ALA A 44 12.35 9.71 -8.60
N ALA A 45 11.54 8.96 -7.83
CA ALA A 45 11.34 9.23 -6.40
C ALA A 45 12.62 9.00 -5.60
N VAL A 46 13.39 7.94 -5.89
CA VAL A 46 14.72 7.70 -5.28
C VAL A 46 15.67 8.85 -5.58
N GLY A 47 15.72 9.32 -6.83
CA GLY A 47 16.55 10.47 -7.20
C GLY A 47 16.12 11.82 -6.55
N LYS A 48 14.92 11.87 -5.95
CA LYS A 48 14.42 13.04 -5.21
C LYS A 48 14.54 12.92 -3.69
N GLY A 49 15.28 11.91 -3.18
CA GLY A 49 15.52 11.75 -1.75
C GLY A 49 14.52 10.82 -1.02
N LEU A 50 13.83 9.93 -1.73
CA LEU A 50 12.95 8.95 -1.09
C LEU A 50 13.68 8.06 -0.05
N PRO A 51 14.95 7.60 -0.26
CA PRO A 51 15.64 6.79 0.74
C PRO A 51 15.93 7.58 2.04
N GLU A 52 16.32 8.83 1.94
CA GLU A 52 16.58 9.70 3.09
C GLU A 52 15.30 9.98 3.89
N TRP A 53 14.20 10.21 3.18
CA TRP A 53 12.88 10.34 3.78
C TRP A 53 12.45 9.04 4.47
N LEU A 54 12.65 7.88 3.82
CA LEU A 54 12.33 6.57 4.39
C LEU A 54 13.15 6.29 5.67
N ALA A 55 14.42 6.72 5.69
CA ALA A 55 15.28 6.61 6.87
C ALA A 55 14.79 7.48 8.05
N GLN A 56 14.05 8.56 7.80
CA GLN A 56 13.45 9.42 8.83
C GLN A 56 12.10 8.86 9.31
N GLU A 57 11.22 8.48 8.38
CA GLU A 57 9.87 8.00 8.69
C GLU A 57 9.83 6.62 9.32
N GLN A 58 10.75 5.76 8.92
CA GLN A 58 10.96 4.40 9.44
C GLN A 58 9.69 3.55 9.60
N PRO A 59 8.77 3.48 8.63
CA PRO A 59 7.63 2.59 8.74
C PRO A 59 8.08 1.12 8.89
N ASP A 60 7.23 0.29 9.47
CA ASP A 60 7.44 -1.16 9.48
C ASP A 60 7.17 -1.75 8.11
N VAL A 61 6.18 -1.19 7.39
CA VAL A 61 5.83 -1.57 6.03
C VAL A 61 5.57 -0.33 5.17
N LEU A 62 6.18 -0.28 3.98
CA LEU A 62 5.88 0.70 2.94
C LEU A 62 5.31 0.01 1.71
N CYS A 63 4.06 0.31 1.38
CA CYS A 63 3.37 -0.11 0.17
C CYS A 63 3.59 0.94 -0.93
N ILE A 64 4.18 0.54 -2.05
CA ILE A 64 4.51 1.45 -3.16
C ILE A 64 3.64 1.11 -4.36
N GLN A 65 3.11 2.14 -5.02
CA GLN A 65 2.40 2.02 -6.28
C GLN A 65 3.13 2.80 -7.38
N GLU A 66 2.85 2.43 -8.62
CA GLU A 66 3.49 2.97 -9.83
C GLU A 66 5.02 2.94 -9.76
N THR A 67 5.58 1.78 -9.44
CA THR A 67 7.05 1.59 -9.46
C THR A 67 7.64 1.86 -10.84
N LYS A 68 6.92 1.48 -11.92
CA LYS A 68 7.30 1.61 -13.34
C LYS A 68 8.66 0.97 -13.65
N LEU A 69 9.06 -0.03 -12.86
CA LEU A 69 10.34 -0.73 -12.97
C LEU A 69 10.14 -2.20 -13.36
N GLN A 70 11.18 -2.74 -14.00
CA GLN A 70 11.37 -4.17 -14.13
C GLN A 70 12.24 -4.69 -12.98
N PRO A 71 12.25 -6.00 -12.66
CA PRO A 71 12.99 -6.54 -11.53
C PRO A 71 14.50 -6.21 -11.53
N ASP A 72 15.12 -6.21 -12.70
CA ASP A 72 16.53 -5.86 -12.90
C ASP A 72 16.87 -4.37 -12.66
N GLN A 73 15.86 -3.52 -12.53
CA GLN A 73 15.99 -2.09 -12.33
C GLN A 73 15.66 -1.66 -10.90
N PHE A 74 15.18 -2.60 -10.08
CA PHE A 74 14.74 -2.28 -8.72
C PHE A 74 15.94 -2.05 -7.79
N PRO A 75 15.98 -0.94 -7.03
CA PRO A 75 17.14 -0.56 -6.22
C PRO A 75 17.15 -1.30 -4.86
N SER A 76 17.16 -2.64 -4.89
CA SER A 76 17.09 -3.49 -3.68
C SER A 76 18.16 -3.15 -2.65
N GLU A 77 19.43 -2.99 -3.10
CA GLU A 77 20.55 -2.68 -2.22
C GLU A 77 20.35 -1.39 -1.41
N THR A 78 19.71 -0.37 -2.03
CA THR A 78 19.40 0.89 -1.34
C THR A 78 18.45 0.68 -0.16
N PHE A 79 17.43 -0.15 -0.34
CA PHE A 79 16.43 -0.43 0.70
C PHE A 79 16.94 -1.44 1.72
N GLU A 80 17.73 -2.42 1.31
CA GLU A 80 18.42 -3.36 2.21
C GLU A 80 19.37 -2.65 3.17
N ALA A 81 20.12 -1.63 2.69
CA ALA A 81 20.97 -0.79 3.53
C ALA A 81 20.19 -0.02 4.61
N LEU A 82 18.89 0.21 4.40
CA LEU A 82 17.97 0.81 5.38
C LEU A 82 17.24 -0.24 6.25
N GLY A 83 17.56 -1.52 6.09
CA GLY A 83 16.98 -2.63 6.84
C GLY A 83 15.64 -3.15 6.30
N TYR A 84 15.30 -2.84 5.03
CA TYR A 84 14.07 -3.32 4.41
C TYR A 84 14.34 -4.50 3.46
N LYS A 85 13.49 -5.50 3.52
CA LYS A 85 13.29 -6.51 2.49
C LYS A 85 12.30 -5.97 1.47
N SER A 86 12.51 -6.31 0.19
CA SER A 86 11.78 -5.72 -0.92
C SER A 86 11.12 -6.78 -1.76
N TYR A 87 9.84 -6.59 -2.06
CA TYR A 87 9.04 -7.44 -2.93
C TYR A 87 8.41 -6.58 -4.02
N LEU A 88 8.64 -6.95 -5.27
CA LEU A 88 8.20 -6.19 -6.44
C LEU A 88 7.32 -7.05 -7.34
N PHE A 89 6.18 -6.53 -7.75
CA PHE A 89 5.36 -7.08 -8.81
C PHE A 89 5.25 -6.09 -9.97
N SER A 90 6.01 -6.35 -11.03
CA SER A 90 6.10 -5.49 -12.21
C SER A 90 5.02 -5.79 -13.23
N ALA A 91 4.57 -4.76 -13.97
CA ALA A 91 3.81 -5.00 -15.19
C ALA A 91 4.68 -5.65 -16.26
N GLN A 92 4.07 -6.43 -17.17
CA GLN A 92 4.75 -6.93 -18.36
C GLN A 92 5.19 -5.78 -19.27
N LYS A 93 4.37 -4.73 -19.37
CA LYS A 93 4.69 -3.52 -20.11
C LYS A 93 5.73 -2.70 -19.33
N LYS A 94 6.92 -2.51 -19.93
CA LYS A 94 8.00 -1.72 -19.35
C LYS A 94 7.59 -0.26 -19.11
N GLY A 95 8.00 0.30 -17.96
CA GLY A 95 7.75 1.71 -17.60
C GLY A 95 6.29 2.01 -17.24
N TYR A 96 5.51 1.00 -16.90
CA TYR A 96 4.08 1.10 -16.62
C TYR A 96 3.71 0.41 -15.30
N SER A 97 2.76 0.97 -14.53
CA SER A 97 2.19 0.36 -13.33
C SER A 97 3.23 -0.22 -12.36
N GLY A 98 2.96 -1.40 -11.79
CA GLY A 98 3.84 -2.09 -10.85
C GLY A 98 3.62 -1.63 -9.40
N VAL A 99 3.61 -2.60 -8.48
CA VAL A 99 3.51 -2.37 -7.03
C VAL A 99 4.68 -3.03 -6.31
N ALA A 100 5.02 -2.49 -5.12
CA ALA A 100 6.03 -3.10 -4.27
C ALA A 100 5.61 -3.02 -2.80
N ILE A 101 6.20 -3.89 -1.99
CA ILE A 101 6.16 -3.85 -0.53
C ILE A 101 7.60 -3.86 -0.03
N LEU A 102 7.95 -2.85 0.78
CA LEU A 102 9.16 -2.84 1.59
C LEU A 102 8.76 -3.13 3.03
N THR A 103 9.45 -4.04 3.69
CA THR A 103 9.15 -4.44 5.06
C THR A 103 10.42 -4.71 5.87
N LYS A 104 10.43 -4.30 7.15
CA LYS A 104 11.53 -4.60 8.07
C LYS A 104 11.57 -6.07 8.47
N GLN A 105 10.42 -6.72 8.47
CA GLN A 105 10.26 -8.13 8.83
C GLN A 105 10.03 -9.00 7.59
N GLU A 106 10.56 -10.24 7.62
CA GLU A 106 10.24 -11.25 6.61
C GLU A 106 8.77 -11.65 6.71
N PRO A 107 7.99 -11.56 5.64
CA PRO A 107 6.64 -12.12 5.62
C PRO A 107 6.69 -13.66 5.55
N ASP A 108 5.67 -14.30 6.10
CA ASP A 108 5.49 -15.75 6.04
C ASP A 108 5.14 -16.22 4.63
N HIS A 109 4.46 -15.35 3.86
CA HIS A 109 4.04 -15.62 2.49
C HIS A 109 3.91 -14.32 1.69
N ILE A 110 4.21 -14.43 0.38
CA ILE A 110 3.98 -13.36 -0.60
C ILE A 110 3.09 -13.91 -1.72
N GLU A 111 2.02 -13.17 -2.02
CA GLU A 111 1.13 -13.45 -3.15
C GLU A 111 1.27 -12.38 -4.22
N TYR A 112 1.60 -12.79 -5.44
CA TYR A 112 1.76 -11.92 -6.60
C TYR A 112 0.53 -12.00 -7.51
N GLY A 113 -0.27 -10.95 -7.53
CA GLY A 113 -1.49 -10.88 -8.32
C GLY A 113 -2.71 -11.50 -7.64
N MET A 114 -3.81 -11.55 -8.37
CA MET A 114 -5.09 -12.13 -7.94
C MET A 114 -5.41 -13.45 -8.66
N GLY A 115 -4.51 -13.96 -9.49
CA GLY A 115 -4.75 -15.11 -10.36
C GLY A 115 -5.63 -14.79 -11.57
N ILE A 116 -5.75 -13.51 -11.95
CA ILE A 116 -6.51 -13.04 -13.11
C ILE A 116 -5.52 -12.41 -14.11
N GLU A 117 -5.16 -13.15 -15.15
CA GLU A 117 -4.08 -12.83 -16.07
C GLU A 117 -4.12 -11.39 -16.60
N LYS A 118 -5.30 -10.91 -17.05
CA LYS A 118 -5.45 -9.55 -17.60
C LYS A 118 -5.07 -8.44 -16.61
N TYR A 119 -5.18 -8.72 -15.31
CA TYR A 119 -4.82 -7.79 -14.22
C TYR A 119 -3.39 -8.02 -13.74
N ASP A 120 -3.01 -9.28 -13.62
CA ASP A 120 -1.68 -9.66 -13.14
C ASP A 120 -0.58 -9.23 -14.12
N ASN A 121 -0.90 -9.20 -15.44
CA ASN A 121 -0.04 -8.62 -16.47
C ASN A 121 0.24 -7.11 -16.26
N GLU A 122 -0.55 -6.41 -15.48
CA GLU A 122 -0.33 -5.00 -15.13
C GLU A 122 0.36 -4.79 -13.76
N GLY A 123 0.64 -5.87 -13.00
CA GLY A 123 1.38 -5.79 -11.73
C GLY A 123 0.72 -4.87 -10.71
N ARG A 124 -0.57 -5.11 -10.37
CA ARG A 124 -1.39 -4.17 -9.61
C ARG A 124 -1.70 -4.58 -8.19
N PHE A 125 -1.43 -5.83 -7.83
CA PHE A 125 -1.77 -6.40 -6.53
C PHE A 125 -0.61 -7.22 -5.99
N LEU A 126 -0.18 -6.92 -4.75
CA LEU A 126 0.86 -7.66 -4.04
C LEU A 126 0.45 -7.78 -2.58
N ARG A 127 0.44 -9.00 -2.04
CA ARG A 127 0.09 -9.28 -0.65
C ARG A 127 1.27 -9.89 0.09
N ALA A 128 1.52 -9.39 1.29
CA ALA A 128 2.46 -9.95 2.25
C ALA A 128 1.72 -10.39 3.52
N ASP A 129 1.90 -11.64 3.93
CA ASP A 129 1.26 -12.22 5.11
C ASP A 129 2.26 -12.27 6.28
N PHE A 130 1.80 -11.85 7.46
CA PHE A 130 2.55 -11.84 8.71
C PHE A 130 1.66 -12.44 9.81
N GLY A 131 1.85 -13.72 10.14
CA GLY A 131 0.95 -14.44 11.05
C GLY A 131 -0.48 -14.40 10.54
N ASP A 132 -1.37 -13.80 11.31
CA ASP A 132 -2.80 -13.66 11.01
C ASP A 132 -3.17 -12.36 10.27
N VAL A 133 -2.20 -11.44 10.04
CA VAL A 133 -2.41 -10.18 9.31
C VAL A 133 -1.88 -10.30 7.90
N SER A 134 -2.65 -9.78 6.94
CA SER A 134 -2.24 -9.65 5.54
C SER A 134 -2.23 -8.17 5.14
N ILE A 135 -1.11 -7.72 4.58
CA ILE A 135 -0.93 -6.35 4.08
C ILE A 135 -0.86 -6.40 2.56
N VAL A 136 -1.70 -5.60 1.92
CA VAL A 136 -1.81 -5.53 0.46
C VAL A 136 -1.35 -4.17 -0.03
N SER A 137 -0.46 -4.16 -1.03
CA SER A 137 -0.18 -3.00 -1.88
C SER A 137 -0.98 -3.14 -3.16
N VAL A 138 -1.91 -2.22 -3.41
CA VAL A 138 -2.78 -2.25 -4.59
C VAL A 138 -2.74 -0.94 -5.38
N TYR A 139 -2.77 -1.05 -6.70
CA TYR A 139 -2.86 0.09 -7.62
C TYR A 139 -4.06 -0.09 -8.56
N HIS A 140 -5.17 0.55 -8.23
CA HIS A 140 -6.38 0.49 -9.06
C HIS A 140 -6.17 1.23 -10.38
N PRO A 141 -6.72 0.73 -11.50
CA PRO A 141 -6.60 1.40 -12.79
C PRO A 141 -7.16 2.83 -12.76
N SER A 142 -6.48 3.74 -13.45
CA SER A 142 -7.07 5.05 -13.79
C SER A 142 -7.91 4.91 -15.05
N GLY A 143 -9.09 5.54 -15.08
CA GLY A 143 -9.96 5.59 -16.26
C GLY A 143 -9.76 6.81 -17.15
N THR A 144 -8.74 7.66 -16.86
CA THR A 144 -8.56 8.96 -17.54
C THR A 144 -8.10 8.86 -19.01
N SER A 145 -7.74 7.65 -19.49
CA SER A 145 -7.24 7.43 -20.85
C SER A 145 -8.34 7.05 -21.85
N GLY A 146 -9.61 7.30 -21.54
CA GLY A 146 -10.76 7.04 -22.39
C GLY A 146 -11.68 5.92 -21.92
N ASP A 147 -12.80 5.73 -22.61
CA ASP A 147 -13.90 4.86 -22.20
C ASP A 147 -13.46 3.40 -21.99
N GLU A 148 -12.66 2.85 -22.91
CA GLU A 148 -12.14 1.49 -22.80
C GLU A 148 -11.37 1.28 -21.49
N ARG A 149 -10.58 2.29 -21.07
CA ARG A 149 -9.83 2.21 -19.81
C ARG A 149 -10.73 2.40 -18.60
N GLN A 150 -11.78 3.19 -18.72
CA GLN A 150 -12.79 3.33 -17.66
C GLN A 150 -13.58 2.03 -17.50
N ASP A 151 -13.97 1.38 -18.59
CA ASP A 151 -14.65 0.07 -18.55
C ASP A 151 -13.75 -0.99 -17.88
N PHE A 152 -12.47 -1.04 -18.27
CA PHE A 152 -11.49 -1.92 -17.62
C PHE A 152 -11.38 -1.66 -16.13
N LYS A 153 -11.37 -0.40 -15.71
CA LYS A 153 -11.37 -0.01 -14.29
C LYS A 153 -12.59 -0.54 -13.56
N MET A 154 -13.79 -0.37 -14.11
CA MET A 154 -15.01 -0.85 -13.46
C MET A 154 -15.03 -2.38 -13.33
N LEU A 155 -14.58 -3.11 -14.35
CA LEU A 155 -14.41 -4.57 -14.27
C LEU A 155 -13.38 -4.98 -13.20
N TRP A 156 -12.23 -4.28 -13.15
CA TRP A 156 -11.23 -4.48 -12.10
C TRP A 156 -11.82 -4.31 -10.71
N LEU A 157 -12.57 -3.22 -10.47
CA LEU A 157 -13.16 -2.91 -9.18
C LEU A 157 -14.08 -4.02 -8.69
N GLU A 158 -14.95 -4.53 -9.55
CA GLU A 158 -15.88 -5.61 -9.22
C GLU A 158 -15.11 -6.93 -8.91
N ASP A 159 -14.12 -7.28 -9.72
CA ASP A 159 -13.34 -8.50 -9.53
C ASP A 159 -12.41 -8.39 -8.30
N PHE A 160 -11.82 -7.21 -8.04
CA PHE A 160 -11.06 -6.93 -6.83
C PHE A 160 -11.91 -7.09 -5.57
N GLN A 161 -13.11 -6.50 -5.54
CA GLN A 161 -14.01 -6.64 -4.40
C GLN A 161 -14.37 -8.11 -4.13
N LYS A 162 -14.72 -8.88 -5.16
CA LYS A 162 -15.00 -10.32 -5.02
C LYS A 162 -13.79 -11.06 -4.45
N TYR A 163 -12.60 -10.77 -4.97
CA TYR A 163 -11.37 -11.42 -4.54
C TYR A 163 -11.06 -11.14 -3.06
N VAL A 164 -11.09 -9.87 -2.62
CA VAL A 164 -10.74 -9.54 -1.23
C VAL A 164 -11.80 -9.96 -0.23
N VAL A 165 -13.09 -9.95 -0.59
CA VAL A 165 -14.17 -10.48 0.24
C VAL A 165 -14.06 -11.99 0.41
N GLU A 166 -13.66 -12.72 -0.62
CA GLU A 166 -13.39 -14.16 -0.51
C GLU A 166 -12.13 -14.42 0.33
N LEU A 167 -11.07 -13.64 0.10
CA LEU A 167 -9.83 -13.72 0.87
C LEU A 167 -10.08 -13.48 2.36
N GLN A 168 -10.95 -12.54 2.71
CA GLN A 168 -11.28 -12.21 4.11
C GLN A 168 -11.84 -13.40 4.90
N LYS A 169 -12.44 -14.40 4.25
CA LYS A 169 -12.95 -15.62 4.92
C LYS A 169 -11.82 -16.47 5.50
N SER A 170 -10.68 -16.52 4.84
CA SER A 170 -9.49 -17.28 5.28
C SER A 170 -8.45 -16.39 5.96
N ARG A 171 -8.41 -15.10 5.61
CA ARG A 171 -7.49 -14.09 6.12
C ARG A 171 -8.30 -12.89 6.65
N PRO A 172 -8.90 -12.98 7.85
CA PRO A 172 -9.84 -11.97 8.33
C PRO A 172 -9.23 -10.61 8.64
N ASN A 173 -7.91 -10.55 8.91
CA ASN A 173 -7.21 -9.33 9.27
C ASN A 173 -6.49 -8.76 8.04
N LEU A 174 -7.23 -8.05 7.18
CA LEU A 174 -6.70 -7.42 5.97
C LEU A 174 -6.43 -5.95 6.18
N ILE A 175 -5.26 -5.49 5.68
CA ILE A 175 -4.89 -4.09 5.55
C ILE A 175 -4.63 -3.84 4.07
N LEU A 176 -5.49 -3.04 3.44
CA LEU A 176 -5.45 -2.76 2.01
C LEU A 176 -4.96 -1.33 1.79
N CYS A 177 -3.72 -1.21 1.33
CA CYS A 177 -3.03 0.06 1.13
C CYS A 177 -2.82 0.32 -0.35
N GLY A 178 -3.13 1.52 -0.82
CA GLY A 178 -2.83 1.85 -2.20
C GLY A 178 -3.52 3.06 -2.77
N ASP A 179 -3.24 3.28 -4.05
CA ASP A 179 -3.93 4.26 -4.87
C ASP A 179 -5.17 3.61 -5.50
N TYR A 180 -6.33 4.06 -5.07
CA TYR A 180 -7.63 3.58 -5.56
C TYR A 180 -8.11 4.32 -6.79
N ASN A 181 -7.45 5.45 -7.15
CA ASN A 181 -7.87 6.31 -8.25
C ASN A 181 -9.35 6.74 -8.14
N ILE A 182 -9.90 6.80 -6.92
CA ILE A 182 -11.29 7.20 -6.61
C ILE A 182 -11.28 8.12 -5.39
N CYS A 183 -11.93 9.28 -5.50
CA CYS A 183 -12.39 10.06 -4.35
C CYS A 183 -13.78 9.55 -3.96
N HIS A 184 -13.99 9.19 -2.70
CA HIS A 184 -15.26 8.64 -2.26
C HIS A 184 -16.31 9.74 -2.05
N GLU A 185 -16.02 10.68 -1.16
CA GLU A 185 -16.96 11.72 -0.76
C GLU A 185 -16.62 13.10 -1.34
N PRO A 186 -17.58 14.04 -1.39
CA PRO A 186 -17.31 15.40 -1.86
C PRO A 186 -16.19 16.12 -1.11
N ILE A 187 -15.96 15.78 0.17
CA ILE A 187 -14.87 16.33 0.97
C ILE A 187 -13.48 15.81 0.52
N ASP A 188 -13.43 14.71 -0.24
CA ASP A 188 -12.20 14.07 -0.69
C ASP A 188 -11.64 14.67 -1.99
N ILE A 189 -12.34 15.64 -2.58
CA ILE A 189 -11.97 16.26 -3.85
C ILE A 189 -12.15 17.77 -3.85
N HIS A 190 -11.19 18.46 -4.48
CA HIS A 190 -11.38 19.86 -4.79
C HIS A 190 -12.46 20.05 -5.87
N ASP A 191 -13.41 20.94 -5.64
CA ASP A 191 -14.50 21.30 -6.58
C ASP A 191 -15.30 20.06 -7.06
N PRO A 192 -16.07 19.40 -6.17
CA PRO A 192 -16.81 18.19 -6.50
C PRO A 192 -17.87 18.39 -7.59
N ILE A 193 -18.44 19.59 -7.73
CA ILE A 193 -19.45 19.91 -8.74
C ILE A 193 -18.82 19.86 -10.13
N ARG A 194 -17.68 20.52 -10.32
CA ARG A 194 -16.99 20.58 -11.61
C ARG A 194 -16.40 19.22 -11.99
N ASN A 195 -15.99 18.42 -11.01
CA ASN A 195 -15.36 17.12 -11.22
C ASN A 195 -16.35 15.95 -11.26
N ALA A 196 -17.66 16.18 -11.12
CA ALA A 196 -18.68 15.12 -11.03
C ALA A 196 -18.76 14.17 -12.24
N LYS A 197 -18.15 14.55 -13.37
CA LYS A 197 -18.07 13.74 -14.60
C LYS A 197 -16.66 13.29 -14.95
N ASN A 198 -15.71 13.45 -14.05
CA ASN A 198 -14.32 13.06 -14.27
C ASN A 198 -14.07 11.67 -13.66
N SER A 199 -13.33 10.82 -14.40
CA SER A 199 -12.84 9.54 -13.85
C SER A 199 -12.08 9.78 -12.55
N GLY A 200 -12.36 8.97 -11.55
CA GLY A 200 -11.91 9.14 -10.16
C GLY A 200 -12.95 9.80 -9.26
N PHE A 201 -14.05 10.36 -9.84
CA PHE A 201 -15.17 10.91 -9.06
C PHE A 201 -16.54 10.68 -9.74
N LEU A 202 -16.61 9.72 -10.67
CA LEU A 202 -17.87 9.33 -11.31
C LEU A 202 -18.84 8.73 -10.28
N PRO A 203 -20.16 8.90 -10.46
CA PRO A 203 -21.17 8.34 -9.55
C PRO A 203 -21.00 6.84 -9.33
N GLU A 204 -20.75 6.06 -10.38
CA GLU A 204 -20.54 4.61 -10.32
C GLU A 204 -19.26 4.19 -9.58
N GLU A 205 -18.19 4.99 -9.65
CA GLU A 205 -16.96 4.73 -8.88
C GLU A 205 -17.18 4.97 -7.38
N ARG A 206 -17.87 6.05 -7.05
CA ARG A 206 -18.23 6.41 -5.67
C ARG A 206 -19.23 5.41 -5.07
N GLU A 207 -20.20 4.95 -5.84
CA GLU A 207 -21.13 3.91 -5.44
C GLU A 207 -20.40 2.60 -5.18
N TRP A 208 -19.47 2.23 -6.06
CA TRP A 208 -18.63 1.06 -5.83
C TRP A 208 -17.86 1.19 -4.50
N MET A 209 -17.24 2.34 -4.22
CA MET A 209 -16.52 2.57 -2.96
C MET A 209 -17.44 2.40 -1.74
N THR A 210 -18.66 2.93 -1.81
CA THR A 210 -19.67 2.75 -0.75
C THR A 210 -20.01 1.28 -0.53
N ARG A 211 -20.24 0.52 -1.61
CA ARG A 211 -20.50 -0.94 -1.54
C ARG A 211 -19.28 -1.69 -0.99
N PHE A 212 -18.08 -1.32 -1.43
CA PHE A 212 -16.84 -1.92 -0.98
C PHE A 212 -16.64 -1.76 0.53
N LEU A 213 -16.81 -0.54 1.06
CA LEU A 213 -16.75 -0.29 2.49
C LEU A 213 -17.85 -1.07 3.24
N SER A 214 -19.07 -1.11 2.71
CA SER A 214 -20.19 -1.88 3.30
C SER A 214 -19.96 -3.39 3.28
N ALA A 215 -19.00 -3.89 2.52
CA ALA A 215 -18.63 -5.31 2.48
C ALA A 215 -17.68 -5.74 3.60
N GLY A 216 -17.42 -4.87 4.59
CA GLY A 216 -16.63 -5.18 5.79
C GLY A 216 -15.26 -4.51 5.83
N PHE A 217 -15.11 -3.35 5.22
CA PHE A 217 -13.88 -2.55 5.24
C PHE A 217 -14.12 -1.14 5.76
N THR A 218 -13.10 -0.58 6.42
CA THR A 218 -13.10 0.78 6.97
C THR A 218 -12.01 1.61 6.33
N ASP A 219 -12.35 2.78 5.77
CA ASP A 219 -11.42 3.86 5.43
C ASP A 219 -10.89 4.47 6.72
N THR A 220 -9.65 4.17 7.08
CA THR A 220 -9.07 4.54 8.39
C THR A 220 -8.90 6.04 8.54
N PHE A 221 -8.55 6.75 7.45
CA PHE A 221 -8.43 8.21 7.50
C PHE A 221 -9.78 8.85 7.78
N ARG A 222 -10.83 8.49 7.04
CA ARG A 222 -12.16 9.07 7.22
C ARG A 222 -12.81 8.65 8.53
N PHE A 223 -12.51 7.46 9.03
CA PHE A 223 -12.96 6.97 10.33
C PHE A 223 -12.46 7.85 11.49
N LEU A 224 -11.16 8.24 11.48
CA LEU A 224 -10.58 9.06 12.53
C LEU A 224 -10.73 10.57 12.28
N ASN A 225 -10.91 10.98 11.04
CA ASN A 225 -10.95 12.38 10.62
C ASN A 225 -12.20 12.65 9.76
N PRO A 226 -13.43 12.53 10.32
CA PRO A 226 -14.67 12.59 9.54
C PRO A 226 -14.86 13.89 8.77
N ASP A 227 -14.41 15.01 9.33
CA ASP A 227 -14.62 16.35 8.79
C ASP A 227 -13.35 16.99 8.22
N LYS A 228 -12.21 16.26 8.22
CA LYS A 228 -10.94 16.82 7.76
C LYS A 228 -10.81 16.75 6.25
N GLN A 229 -10.62 17.90 5.61
CA GLN A 229 -10.36 18.00 4.19
C GLN A 229 -8.85 17.99 3.91
N GLU A 230 -8.33 16.87 3.49
CA GLU A 230 -6.94 16.67 3.06
C GLU A 230 -6.90 15.81 1.81
N TYR A 231 -5.85 15.97 1.03
CA TYR A 231 -5.67 15.32 -0.26
C TYR A 231 -4.36 14.55 -0.28
N THR A 232 -4.28 13.56 -1.18
CA THR A 232 -3.08 12.76 -1.38
C THR A 232 -2.46 12.96 -2.76
N TRP A 233 -3.19 13.55 -3.72
CA TRP A 233 -2.72 13.77 -5.07
C TRP A 233 -3.07 15.17 -5.59
N TRP A 234 -2.14 15.75 -6.37
CA TRP A 234 -2.31 17.02 -7.10
C TRP A 234 -1.72 16.91 -8.48
N SER A 235 -2.48 17.30 -9.50
CA SER A 235 -1.93 17.40 -10.86
C SER A 235 -0.70 18.33 -10.89
N TYR A 236 0.35 17.92 -11.60
CA TYR A 236 1.51 18.80 -11.88
C TYR A 236 1.13 20.07 -12.66
N ARG A 237 -0.04 20.06 -13.32
CA ARG A 237 -0.50 21.20 -14.11
C ARG A 237 -1.03 22.31 -13.21
N PHE A 238 -0.85 23.56 -13.65
CA PHE A 238 -1.47 24.75 -13.05
C PHE A 238 -1.10 25.05 -11.59
N ASN A 239 0.02 24.54 -11.09
CA ASN A 239 0.43 24.65 -9.68
C ASN A 239 -0.68 24.18 -8.72
N SER A 240 -1.30 23.03 -9.02
CA SER A 240 -2.46 22.54 -8.28
C SER A 240 -2.14 22.29 -6.81
N ARG A 241 -0.92 21.79 -6.49
CA ARG A 241 -0.51 21.51 -5.12
C ARG A 241 -0.39 22.81 -4.28
N SER A 242 0.25 23.85 -4.80
CA SER A 242 0.38 25.12 -4.09
C SER A 242 -0.96 25.85 -3.87
N LYS A 243 -1.99 25.53 -4.69
CA LYS A 243 -3.35 26.02 -4.57
C LYS A 243 -4.27 25.08 -3.81
N ASN A 244 -3.73 23.97 -3.29
CA ASN A 244 -4.45 22.88 -2.64
C ASN A 244 -5.67 22.37 -3.44
N LYS A 245 -5.52 22.26 -4.77
CA LYS A 245 -6.55 21.72 -5.67
C LYS A 245 -6.30 20.22 -5.87
N GLY A 246 -6.53 19.45 -4.84
CA GLY A 246 -6.14 18.05 -4.74
C GLY A 246 -7.30 17.07 -4.69
N TRP A 247 -6.94 15.81 -4.66
CA TRP A 247 -7.81 14.65 -4.59
C TRP A 247 -7.25 13.68 -3.55
N ARG A 248 -8.09 13.12 -2.70
CA ARG A 248 -7.71 12.02 -1.81
C ARG A 248 -8.10 10.71 -2.49
N ILE A 249 -7.10 10.05 -3.04
CA ILE A 249 -7.24 8.81 -3.82
C ILE A 249 -6.38 7.66 -3.31
N ASP A 250 -5.47 7.94 -2.36
CA ASP A 250 -4.64 6.94 -1.70
C ASP A 250 -5.24 6.62 -0.33
N TYR A 251 -5.37 5.34 -0.02
CA TYR A 251 -6.05 4.84 1.17
C TYR A 251 -5.23 3.78 1.89
N CYS A 252 -5.37 3.75 3.21
CA CYS A 252 -5.13 2.58 4.03
C CYS A 252 -6.47 2.14 4.61
N MET A 253 -6.99 1.01 4.14
CA MET A 253 -8.25 0.44 4.62
C MET A 253 -7.96 -0.81 5.46
N VAL A 254 -8.80 -1.07 6.44
CA VAL A 254 -8.71 -2.27 7.27
C VAL A 254 -10.01 -3.04 7.24
N SER A 255 -9.95 -4.36 7.43
CA SER A 255 -11.13 -5.15 7.75
C SER A 255 -11.80 -4.61 9.01
N ASP A 256 -13.12 -4.60 9.09
CA ASP A 256 -13.89 -3.97 10.18
C ASP A 256 -13.54 -4.53 11.57
N ASN A 257 -13.15 -5.79 11.67
CA ASN A 257 -12.69 -6.41 12.92
C ASN A 257 -11.36 -5.79 13.43
N MET A 258 -10.58 -5.16 12.55
CA MET A 258 -9.35 -4.45 12.93
C MET A 258 -9.59 -2.98 13.31
N LYS A 259 -10.77 -2.45 13.06
CA LYS A 259 -11.13 -1.05 13.36
C LYS A 259 -10.79 -0.62 14.79
N PRO A 260 -11.01 -1.43 15.85
CA PRO A 260 -10.62 -1.06 17.23
C PRO A 260 -9.11 -0.90 17.43
N LYS A 261 -8.29 -1.50 16.56
CA LYS A 261 -6.82 -1.41 16.61
C LYS A 261 -6.27 -0.15 15.92
N VAL A 262 -7.08 0.57 15.15
CA VAL A 262 -6.64 1.79 14.44
C VAL A 262 -6.40 2.92 15.43
N LYS A 263 -5.18 3.41 15.54
CA LYS A 263 -4.77 4.47 16.46
C LYS A 263 -4.57 5.82 15.80
N ALA A 264 -3.93 5.82 14.62
CA ALA A 264 -3.73 7.04 13.86
C ALA A 264 -3.85 6.78 12.35
N ALA A 265 -4.42 7.74 11.65
CA ALA A 265 -4.43 7.79 10.19
C ALA A 265 -4.28 9.24 9.74
N TYR A 266 -3.21 9.52 8.96
CA TYR A 266 -2.85 10.86 8.55
C TYR A 266 -2.11 10.88 7.21
N ILE A 267 -1.92 12.06 6.65
CA ILE A 267 -1.26 12.27 5.35
C ILE A 267 0.01 13.10 5.56
N LEU A 268 1.12 12.68 4.95
CA LEU A 268 2.41 13.36 5.01
C LEU A 268 2.53 14.37 3.85
N ASN A 269 1.87 15.51 4.01
CA ASN A 269 1.75 16.54 2.98
C ASN A 269 3.07 17.16 2.53
N ASP A 270 4.14 17.05 3.33
CA ASP A 270 5.46 17.64 3.03
C ASP A 270 6.32 16.72 2.14
N ALA A 271 5.91 15.49 1.90
CA ALA A 271 6.62 14.59 0.99
C ALA A 271 6.47 15.06 -0.47
N VAL A 272 7.59 15.23 -1.17
CA VAL A 272 7.64 15.89 -2.50
C VAL A 272 8.26 15.01 -3.60
N HIS A 273 8.43 13.71 -3.34
CA HIS A 273 9.07 12.77 -4.28
C HIS A 273 8.16 12.41 -5.46
N SER A 274 6.85 12.64 -5.33
CA SER A 274 5.80 12.32 -6.30
C SER A 274 4.78 13.47 -6.40
N ASP A 275 3.84 13.38 -7.33
CA ASP A 275 2.59 14.15 -7.35
C ASP A 275 1.55 13.65 -6.34
N HIS A 276 1.81 12.49 -5.73
CA HIS A 276 1.11 12.01 -4.55
C HIS A 276 1.83 12.37 -3.25
N CYS A 277 1.11 12.25 -2.13
CA CYS A 277 1.65 12.23 -0.77
C CYS A 277 1.38 10.88 -0.11
N PRO A 278 2.26 10.44 0.79
CA PRO A 278 2.02 9.22 1.56
C PRO A 278 0.81 9.33 2.49
N ALA A 279 0.01 8.27 2.54
CA ALA A 279 -0.98 8.07 3.60
C ALA A 279 -0.42 7.06 4.62
N VAL A 280 -0.65 7.35 5.90
CA VAL A 280 -0.10 6.59 7.04
C VAL A 280 -1.22 5.97 7.85
N LEU A 281 -1.01 4.75 8.27
CA LEU A 281 -1.82 4.02 9.24
C LEU A 281 -0.93 3.54 10.39
N GLU A 282 -1.34 3.83 11.62
CA GLU A 282 -0.75 3.25 12.82
C GLU A 282 -1.79 2.38 13.53
N ILE A 283 -1.36 1.17 13.90
CA ILE A 283 -2.18 0.15 14.58
C ILE A 283 -1.51 -0.21 15.92
N GLU A 284 -2.32 -0.45 16.93
CA GLU A 284 -1.93 -1.01 18.22
C GLU A 284 -2.86 -2.14 18.65
#